data_4446e5309fb8bf4355a43d41ea03b13d
#
_entry.id   4446e5309fb8bf4355a43d41ea03b13d
#
_cell.length_a   1.000
_cell.length_b   1.000
_cell.length_c   1.000
_cell.angle_alpha   90.00
_cell.angle_beta   90.00
_cell.angle_gamma   90.00
#
_symmetry.space_group_name_H-M   'P 1'
#
loop_
_entity.id
_entity.type
_entity.pdbx_description
1 polymer ?
#
loop_
_entity_poly.entity_id
_entity_poly.type
_entity_poly.pdbx_seq_one_letter_code
_entity_poly.pdbx_strand_id
1 'polypeptide(L)'
;MLAKANFEPLRRLRYLCRGAALMLTLGLAAFTSGLAPAEADAGSAESATRAVDIGHGVTLHYVEQGSGIPVVFVHGSLSDYSYWDTQLSAFSGQYRAIAYSRRYNPPNENPATTGYSAVTDSDDLAAFITRLRLGRVYVIGHSYGALTALFLATRHPDLVRAVVLAEPPAVPLLRHLPDEQAVKGNAMFADIQNGMVEPMQRRFAAGDAEGGVEIFINYVFNDPRAWAGMSQADRTAALRAAHEWDLMMTSGQLFPELDVAVLREISVPVLVMSGGTSFPFLQYIDQQLVRLIPGARNIVYPEAGHQMWLVYPQLCRDDAIAFFNLHRSR
;
A
#
# COMPACT_ATOMS: atom_id res chain seq x y z
N MET A 1 -44.77 25.37 -12.00
CA MET A 1 -44.39 25.21 -10.59
C MET A 1 -43.19 24.30 -10.55
N LEU A 2 -41.99 24.85 -10.46
CA LEU A 2 -40.71 24.15 -10.44
C LEU A 2 -40.27 23.96 -8.97
N ALA A 3 -40.17 22.73 -8.51
CA ALA A 3 -39.70 22.43 -7.18
C ALA A 3 -38.15 22.56 -7.15
N LYS A 4 -37.65 23.43 -6.29
CA LYS A 4 -36.23 23.63 -5.99
C LYS A 4 -35.73 22.43 -5.18
N ALA A 5 -34.79 21.67 -5.75
CA ALA A 5 -34.01 20.69 -5.00
C ALA A 5 -32.91 21.43 -4.22
N ASN A 6 -32.99 21.36 -2.90
CA ASN A 6 -31.96 21.89 -2.01
C ASN A 6 -30.76 20.97 -2.00
N PHE A 7 -29.63 21.47 -2.52
CA PHE A 7 -28.30 20.88 -2.35
C PHE A 7 -27.76 21.29 -0.97
N GLU A 8 -27.51 20.32 -0.08
CA GLU A 8 -26.73 20.49 1.15
C GLU A 8 -25.40 19.76 1.03
N PRO A 9 -24.34 20.37 0.45
CA PRO A 9 -23.03 19.74 0.35
C PRO A 9 -22.01 20.17 1.43
N LEU A 10 -22.36 21.07 2.39
CA LEU A 10 -21.32 21.76 3.18
C LEU A 10 -21.09 21.24 4.61
N ARG A 11 -21.83 20.26 5.09
CA ARG A 11 -21.64 19.74 6.46
C ARG A 11 -20.67 18.55 6.59
N ARG A 12 -20.40 17.81 5.53
CA ARG A 12 -19.48 16.65 5.57
C ARG A 12 -17.99 17.03 5.44
N LEU A 13 -17.69 18.24 4.95
CA LEU A 13 -16.30 18.67 4.71
C LEU A 13 -15.49 18.96 6.00
N ARG A 14 -16.17 19.22 7.13
CA ARG A 14 -15.50 19.55 8.40
C ARG A 14 -14.92 18.35 9.15
N TYR A 15 -15.32 17.13 8.82
CA TYR A 15 -14.78 15.91 9.46
C TYR A 15 -13.53 15.37 8.75
N LEU A 16 -13.38 15.61 7.44
CA LEU A 16 -12.22 15.19 6.67
C LEU A 16 -10.92 15.95 7.06
N CYS A 17 -11.05 17.24 7.38
CA CYS A 17 -9.87 18.04 7.82
C CYS A 17 -9.35 17.69 9.22
N ARG A 18 -10.16 17.08 10.11
CA ARG A 18 -9.68 16.66 11.43
C ARG A 18 -8.94 15.33 11.41
N GLY A 19 -9.25 14.44 10.48
CA GLY A 19 -8.53 13.18 10.28
C GLY A 19 -7.15 13.37 9.68
N ALA A 20 -6.99 14.29 8.71
CA ALA A 20 -5.72 14.54 8.05
C ALA A 20 -4.68 15.21 8.97
N ALA A 21 -5.10 16.16 9.82
CA ALA A 21 -4.21 16.81 10.77
C ALA A 21 -3.72 15.88 11.90
N LEU A 22 -4.48 14.82 12.23
CA LEU A 22 -4.07 13.84 13.25
C LEU A 22 -3.08 12.80 12.72
N MET A 23 -3.01 12.61 11.40
CA MET A 23 -2.14 11.61 10.77
C MET A 23 -0.68 12.04 10.64
N LEU A 24 -0.40 13.33 10.62
CA LEU A 24 0.97 13.87 10.57
C LEU A 24 1.64 13.98 11.95
N THR A 25 0.87 13.90 13.05
CA THR A 25 1.41 14.10 14.41
C THR A 25 1.63 12.81 15.20
N LEU A 26 1.16 11.65 14.74
CA LEU A 26 1.30 10.37 15.45
C LEU A 26 2.60 9.61 15.15
N GLY A 27 3.39 10.08 14.22
CA GLY A 27 4.71 9.49 13.93
C GLY A 27 5.85 10.01 14.81
N LEU A 28 5.64 11.07 15.62
CA LEU A 28 6.76 11.72 16.33
C LEU A 28 6.47 12.14 17.77
N ALA A 29 5.40 11.69 18.43
CA ALA A 29 5.11 12.03 19.82
C ALA A 29 5.37 10.87 20.78
N ALA A 30 6.62 10.43 20.88
CA ALA A 30 7.07 9.54 21.94
C ALA A 30 8.40 10.01 22.55
N PHE A 31 8.52 11.29 22.90
CA PHE A 31 9.54 11.73 23.86
C PHE A 31 9.07 13.05 24.51
N THR A 32 8.54 12.96 25.69
CA THR A 32 8.74 13.74 26.93
C THR A 32 7.48 13.72 27.79
N SER A 33 7.43 12.87 28.77
CA SER A 33 6.83 13.16 30.09
C SER A 33 7.22 12.02 31.02
N GLY A 34 8.04 12.32 32.00
CA GLY A 34 8.50 11.37 32.99
C GLY A 34 7.37 10.88 33.90
N LEU A 35 7.30 9.58 34.04
CA LEU A 35 6.77 8.86 35.18
C LEU A 35 7.62 7.61 35.40
N ALA A 36 7.98 7.36 36.63
CA ALA A 36 8.94 6.38 37.10
C ALA A 36 8.61 4.92 36.72
N PRO A 37 9.60 3.99 36.78
CA PRO A 37 9.60 2.73 36.07
C PRO A 37 8.72 1.68 36.75
N ALA A 38 7.86 1.03 35.96
CA ALA A 38 7.40 -0.32 36.25
C ALA A 38 8.24 -1.25 35.37
N GLU A 39 9.01 -2.10 36.00
CA GLU A 39 9.82 -3.14 35.37
C GLU A 39 8.94 -4.07 34.53
N ALA A 40 9.22 -4.13 33.24
CA ALA A 40 8.99 -5.31 32.42
C ALA A 40 10.06 -5.29 31.33
N ASP A 41 11.20 -5.88 31.66
CA ASP A 41 12.25 -6.24 30.73
C ASP A 41 11.71 -7.34 29.79
N ALA A 42 11.25 -6.94 28.64
CA ALA A 42 11.16 -7.78 27.47
C ALA A 42 11.88 -7.00 26.36
N GLY A 43 13.21 -7.17 26.31
CA GLY A 43 14.05 -6.59 25.29
C GLY A 43 13.46 -6.89 23.91
N SER A 44 12.86 -5.89 23.29
CA SER A 44 12.62 -5.88 21.85
C SER A 44 13.98 -5.81 21.18
N ALA A 45 14.57 -6.97 20.88
CA ALA A 45 15.75 -7.04 20.04
C ALA A 45 15.36 -6.38 18.71
N GLU A 46 15.88 -5.18 18.47
CA GLU A 46 15.76 -4.49 17.19
C GLU A 46 16.20 -5.47 16.13
N SER A 47 15.29 -5.84 15.23
CA SER A 47 15.58 -6.84 14.20
C SER A 47 16.68 -6.29 13.30
N ALA A 48 17.84 -6.96 13.28
CA ALA A 48 18.94 -6.54 12.41
C ALA A 48 18.47 -6.54 10.95
N THR A 49 18.72 -5.43 10.26
CA THR A 49 18.47 -5.33 8.82
C THR A 49 19.37 -6.32 8.09
N ARG A 50 18.78 -7.11 7.22
CA ARG A 50 19.44 -8.10 6.36
C ARG A 50 19.29 -7.69 4.91
N ALA A 51 20.12 -8.25 4.04
CA ALA A 51 20.07 -8.03 2.61
C ALA A 51 20.11 -9.37 1.86
N VAL A 52 19.41 -9.43 0.72
CA VAL A 52 19.44 -10.60 -0.17
C VAL A 52 19.59 -10.15 -1.62
N ASP A 53 20.54 -10.75 -2.31
CA ASP A 53 20.68 -10.63 -3.77
C ASP A 53 19.63 -11.52 -4.43
N ILE A 54 18.68 -10.90 -5.13
CA ILE A 54 17.61 -11.60 -5.85
C ILE A 54 17.99 -11.92 -7.31
N GLY A 55 19.19 -11.57 -7.73
CA GLY A 55 19.70 -11.70 -9.10
C GLY A 55 19.60 -10.40 -9.90
N HIS A 56 20.18 -10.40 -11.09
CA HIS A 56 20.18 -9.25 -12.01
C HIS A 56 20.77 -7.95 -11.42
N GLY A 57 21.65 -8.07 -10.41
CA GLY A 57 22.26 -6.93 -9.72
C GLY A 57 21.30 -6.21 -8.74
N VAL A 58 20.20 -6.87 -8.34
CA VAL A 58 19.22 -6.30 -7.43
C VAL A 58 19.39 -6.90 -6.03
N THR A 59 19.58 -6.03 -5.04
CA THR A 59 19.64 -6.39 -3.63
C THR A 59 18.45 -5.77 -2.89
N LEU A 60 17.74 -6.58 -2.11
CA LEU A 60 16.61 -6.11 -1.28
C LEU A 60 16.96 -6.25 0.20
N HIS A 61 16.73 -5.17 0.94
CA HIS A 61 16.86 -5.15 2.39
C HIS A 61 15.55 -5.54 3.05
N TYR A 62 15.65 -6.28 4.16
CA TYR A 62 14.50 -6.76 4.90
C TYR A 62 14.83 -6.95 6.38
N VAL A 63 13.77 -7.04 7.18
CA VAL A 63 13.82 -7.43 8.59
C VAL A 63 12.88 -8.60 8.80
N GLU A 64 13.18 -9.46 9.76
CA GLU A 64 12.32 -10.59 10.09
C GLU A 64 12.29 -10.89 11.58
N GLN A 65 11.15 -11.38 12.06
CA GLN A 65 10.94 -11.83 13.43
C GLN A 65 10.11 -13.12 13.46
N GLY A 66 10.30 -13.91 14.50
CA GLY A 66 9.53 -15.13 14.71
C GLY A 66 9.97 -16.30 13.84
N SER A 67 9.13 -17.32 13.78
CA SER A 67 9.38 -18.58 13.05
C SER A 67 8.07 -19.22 12.57
N GLY A 68 8.16 -20.27 11.75
CA GLY A 68 6.99 -20.98 11.23
C GLY A 68 6.61 -20.54 9.82
N ILE A 69 5.29 -20.51 9.51
CA ILE A 69 4.81 -20.16 8.17
C ILE A 69 5.14 -18.68 7.87
N PRO A 70 5.79 -18.39 6.73
CA PRO A 70 6.16 -17.02 6.40
C PRO A 70 4.95 -16.16 6.08
N VAL A 71 4.95 -14.92 6.61
CA VAL A 71 4.11 -13.80 6.19
C VAL A 71 5.02 -12.70 5.67
N VAL A 72 4.86 -12.29 4.42
CA VAL A 72 5.63 -11.22 3.80
C VAL A 72 4.78 -9.96 3.72
N PHE A 73 5.30 -8.87 4.24
CA PHE A 73 4.66 -7.55 4.26
C PHE A 73 5.24 -6.66 3.18
N VAL A 74 4.36 -6.02 2.40
CA VAL A 74 4.72 -5.16 1.27
C VAL A 74 4.18 -3.75 1.53
N HIS A 75 5.08 -2.79 1.74
CA HIS A 75 4.73 -1.40 2.04
C HIS A 75 4.22 -0.63 0.82
N GLY A 76 3.52 0.49 1.06
CA GLY A 76 3.01 1.40 0.04
C GLY A 76 4.06 2.32 -0.57
N SER A 77 3.62 3.31 -1.33
CA SER A 77 4.48 4.34 -1.93
C SER A 77 5.13 5.24 -0.88
N LEU A 78 6.30 5.83 -1.22
CA LEU A 78 7.05 6.77 -0.39
C LEU A 78 7.34 6.23 1.03
N SER A 79 7.58 4.92 1.15
CA SER A 79 7.78 4.22 2.42
C SER A 79 8.87 3.16 2.27
N ASP A 80 9.10 2.38 3.32
CA ASP A 80 10.05 1.27 3.36
C ASP A 80 9.53 0.16 4.31
N TYR A 81 10.36 -0.86 4.60
CA TYR A 81 9.98 -1.96 5.47
C TYR A 81 9.54 -1.52 6.87
N SER A 82 10.02 -0.38 7.38
CA SER A 82 9.71 0.09 8.74
C SER A 82 8.24 0.44 8.95
N TYR A 83 7.49 0.67 7.87
CA TYR A 83 6.02 0.82 7.94
C TYR A 83 5.35 -0.33 8.70
N TRP A 84 5.97 -1.51 8.70
CA TRP A 84 5.44 -2.72 9.29
C TRP A 84 6.02 -3.10 10.65
N ASP A 85 6.85 -2.26 11.29
CA ASP A 85 7.55 -2.59 12.53
C ASP A 85 6.61 -3.06 13.65
N THR A 86 5.49 -2.37 13.84
CA THR A 86 4.48 -2.75 14.84
C THR A 86 3.82 -4.09 14.51
N GLN A 87 3.69 -4.43 13.24
CA GLN A 87 3.07 -5.66 12.78
C GLN A 87 4.05 -6.85 12.85
N LEU A 88 5.32 -6.63 12.56
CA LEU A 88 6.35 -7.67 12.66
C LEU A 88 6.35 -8.32 14.04
N SER A 89 6.44 -7.52 15.10
CA SER A 89 6.39 -8.00 16.48
C SER A 89 5.07 -8.71 16.78
N ALA A 90 3.94 -8.15 16.33
CA ALA A 90 2.63 -8.71 16.63
C ALA A 90 2.36 -10.07 15.92
N PHE A 91 2.92 -10.29 14.72
CA PHE A 91 2.80 -11.54 13.98
C PHE A 91 3.83 -12.61 14.42
N SER A 92 4.97 -12.20 15.00
CA SER A 92 6.12 -13.06 15.28
C SER A 92 5.83 -14.24 16.23
N GLY A 93 4.78 -14.12 17.06
CA GLY A 93 4.35 -15.20 17.96
C GLY A 93 3.75 -16.40 17.25
N GLN A 94 3.30 -16.29 16.00
CA GLN A 94 2.62 -17.34 15.25
C GLN A 94 3.22 -17.60 13.86
N TYR A 95 3.98 -16.64 13.32
CA TYR A 95 4.48 -16.62 11.95
C TYR A 95 5.95 -16.21 11.91
N ARG A 96 6.64 -16.57 10.84
CA ARG A 96 7.86 -15.89 10.44
C ARG A 96 7.47 -14.62 9.70
N ALA A 97 7.41 -13.51 10.41
CA ALA A 97 7.01 -12.20 9.89
C ALA A 97 8.21 -11.54 9.21
N ILE A 98 8.07 -11.15 7.95
CA ILE A 98 9.13 -10.59 7.10
C ILE A 98 8.62 -9.31 6.43
N ALA A 99 9.28 -8.19 6.64
CA ALA A 99 9.03 -6.95 5.90
C ALA A 99 10.26 -6.58 5.09
N TYR A 100 10.08 -6.25 3.81
CA TYR A 100 11.17 -5.86 2.92
C TYR A 100 10.89 -4.52 2.27
N SER A 101 11.95 -3.80 1.89
CA SER A 101 11.85 -2.61 1.07
C SER A 101 11.79 -2.99 -0.40
N ARG A 102 10.79 -2.43 -1.15
CA ARG A 102 10.69 -2.62 -2.59
C ARG A 102 11.92 -2.03 -3.29
N ARG A 103 12.19 -2.43 -4.53
CA ARG A 103 13.46 -2.24 -5.26
C ARG A 103 14.13 -0.88 -5.06
N TYR A 104 13.39 0.21 -5.16
CA TYR A 104 13.91 1.57 -5.12
C TYR A 104 13.55 2.35 -3.87
N ASN A 105 13.10 1.65 -2.83
CA ASN A 105 12.78 2.26 -1.54
C ASN A 105 13.93 2.06 -0.54
N PRO A 106 14.15 3.02 0.35
CA PRO A 106 15.22 2.94 1.33
C PRO A 106 15.19 1.63 2.15
N PRO A 107 16.32 1.08 2.53
CA PRO A 107 17.70 1.53 2.27
C PRO A 107 18.32 0.94 0.98
N ASN A 108 17.52 0.48 0.04
CA ASN A 108 18.01 -0.11 -1.21
C ASN A 108 18.63 0.98 -2.10
N GLU A 109 19.76 0.64 -2.75
CA GLU A 109 20.50 1.50 -3.68
C GLU A 109 20.71 0.75 -5.01
N ASN A 110 19.64 0.22 -5.59
CA ASN A 110 19.71 -0.55 -6.82
C ASN A 110 19.86 0.36 -8.05
N PRO A 111 20.64 -0.08 -9.07
CA PRO A 111 20.75 0.66 -10.33
C PRO A 111 19.39 0.85 -11.00
N ALA A 112 19.15 2.05 -11.53
CA ALA A 112 17.94 2.37 -12.27
C ALA A 112 17.76 1.43 -13.48
N THR A 113 16.54 0.96 -13.69
CA THR A 113 16.17 0.13 -14.84
C THR A 113 14.99 0.75 -15.58
N THR A 114 14.87 0.49 -16.87
CA THR A 114 13.71 0.91 -17.66
C THR A 114 12.50 0.02 -17.36
N GLY A 115 11.29 0.58 -17.51
CA GLY A 115 10.05 -0.19 -17.40
C GLY A 115 9.65 -0.57 -15.97
N TYR A 116 10.14 0.14 -14.95
CA TYR A 116 9.81 -0.15 -13.56
C TYR A 116 8.33 0.12 -13.25
N SER A 117 7.71 -0.83 -12.55
CA SER A 117 6.29 -0.76 -12.16
C SER A 117 5.98 -1.80 -11.08
N ALA A 118 4.72 -1.86 -10.62
CA ALA A 118 4.24 -2.91 -9.70
C ALA A 118 4.40 -4.33 -10.27
N VAL A 119 4.46 -4.49 -11.59
CA VAL A 119 4.79 -5.78 -12.23
C VAL A 119 6.23 -6.17 -11.93
N THR A 120 7.18 -5.25 -12.08
CA THR A 120 8.58 -5.46 -11.73
C THR A 120 8.73 -5.80 -10.24
N ASP A 121 8.07 -5.04 -9.35
CA ASP A 121 8.08 -5.31 -7.91
C ASP A 121 7.50 -6.70 -7.58
N SER A 122 6.49 -7.16 -8.33
CA SER A 122 5.91 -8.49 -8.14
C SER A 122 6.88 -9.62 -8.52
N ASP A 123 7.64 -9.43 -9.60
CA ASP A 123 8.68 -10.39 -10.03
C ASP A 123 9.86 -10.38 -9.04
N ASP A 124 10.23 -9.22 -8.50
CA ASP A 124 11.22 -9.09 -7.43
C ASP A 124 10.77 -9.79 -6.15
N LEU A 125 9.51 -9.64 -5.77
CA LEU A 125 8.93 -10.33 -4.62
C LEU A 125 8.95 -11.85 -4.80
N ALA A 126 8.63 -12.34 -6.01
CA ALA A 126 8.75 -13.76 -6.34
C ALA A 126 10.19 -14.26 -6.24
N ALA A 127 11.15 -13.50 -6.75
CA ALA A 127 12.57 -13.80 -6.62
C ALA A 127 13.05 -13.77 -5.16
N PHE A 128 12.60 -12.79 -4.36
CA PHE A 128 12.86 -12.66 -2.93
C PHE A 128 12.37 -13.91 -2.16
N ILE A 129 11.12 -14.33 -2.37
CA ILE A 129 10.54 -15.53 -1.76
C ILE A 129 11.37 -16.77 -2.10
N THR A 130 11.77 -16.89 -3.37
CA THR A 130 12.54 -18.02 -3.88
C THR A 130 13.97 -18.05 -3.32
N ARG A 131 14.66 -16.92 -3.30
CA ARG A 131 16.04 -16.80 -2.79
C ARG A 131 16.15 -17.09 -1.31
N LEU A 132 15.17 -16.65 -0.52
CA LEU A 132 15.10 -16.96 0.91
C LEU A 132 14.53 -18.36 1.21
N ARG A 133 14.16 -19.13 0.16
CA ARG A 133 13.58 -20.48 0.27
C ARG A 133 12.38 -20.54 1.22
N LEU A 134 11.50 -19.55 1.12
CA LEU A 134 10.35 -19.43 2.03
C LEU A 134 9.24 -20.47 1.74
N GLY A 135 9.26 -21.08 0.55
CA GLY A 135 8.14 -21.89 0.05
C GLY A 135 6.92 -21.00 -0.23
N ARG A 136 5.72 -21.53 -0.03
CA ARG A 136 4.50 -20.73 -0.18
C ARG A 136 4.31 -19.83 1.04
N VAL A 137 4.04 -18.56 0.81
CA VAL A 137 3.92 -17.52 1.83
C VAL A 137 2.50 -16.94 1.92
N TYR A 138 2.14 -16.40 3.06
CA TYR A 138 1.09 -15.39 3.14
C TYR A 138 1.66 -14.02 2.76
N VAL A 139 0.86 -13.19 2.11
CA VAL A 139 1.28 -11.83 1.73
C VAL A 139 0.29 -10.82 2.25
N ILE A 140 0.77 -9.74 2.84
CA ILE A 140 -0.01 -8.57 3.22
C ILE A 140 0.57 -7.36 2.51
N GLY A 141 -0.21 -6.73 1.64
CA GLY A 141 0.18 -5.50 0.96
C GLY A 141 -0.72 -4.33 1.36
N HIS A 142 -0.14 -3.13 1.43
CA HIS A 142 -0.86 -1.89 1.62
C HIS A 142 -0.62 -0.95 0.44
N SER A 143 -1.68 -0.31 -0.08
CA SER A 143 -1.58 0.69 -1.15
C SER A 143 -0.81 0.12 -2.37
N TYR A 144 0.25 0.76 -2.83
CA TYR A 144 1.06 0.26 -3.95
C TYR A 144 1.66 -1.14 -3.68
N GLY A 145 1.97 -1.46 -2.41
CA GLY A 145 2.36 -2.82 -2.02
C GLY A 145 1.21 -3.83 -2.15
N ALA A 146 -0.04 -3.41 -2.01
CA ALA A 146 -1.19 -4.27 -2.28
C ALA A 146 -1.36 -4.49 -3.81
N LEU A 147 -1.06 -3.49 -4.64
CA LEU A 147 -1.02 -3.66 -6.09
C LEU A 147 0.09 -4.64 -6.51
N THR A 148 1.29 -4.52 -5.90
CA THR A 148 2.39 -5.48 -6.07
C THR A 148 1.95 -6.91 -5.67
N ALA A 149 1.30 -7.07 -4.52
CA ALA A 149 0.81 -8.36 -4.05
C ALA A 149 -0.31 -8.95 -4.95
N LEU A 150 -1.15 -8.11 -5.55
CA LEU A 150 -2.15 -8.51 -6.53
C LEU A 150 -1.48 -9.06 -7.79
N PHE A 151 -0.44 -8.37 -8.32
CA PHE A 151 0.34 -8.90 -9.44
C PHE A 151 1.07 -10.19 -9.10
N LEU A 152 1.62 -10.34 -7.89
CA LEU A 152 2.20 -11.60 -7.45
C LEU A 152 1.17 -12.74 -7.47
N ALA A 153 -0.04 -12.50 -6.97
CA ALA A 153 -1.10 -13.51 -6.95
C ALA A 153 -1.57 -13.94 -8.35
N THR A 154 -1.47 -13.05 -9.34
CA THR A 154 -1.80 -13.38 -10.74
C THR A 154 -0.66 -14.08 -11.48
N ARG A 155 0.58 -13.68 -11.23
CA ARG A 155 1.75 -14.09 -12.02
C ARG A 155 2.49 -15.29 -11.40
N HIS A 156 2.48 -15.41 -10.08
CA HIS A 156 3.21 -16.40 -9.30
C HIS A 156 2.32 -17.05 -8.22
N PRO A 157 1.12 -17.57 -8.58
CA PRO A 157 0.14 -18.09 -7.61
C PRO A 157 0.68 -19.29 -6.81
N ASP A 158 1.65 -20.01 -7.36
CA ASP A 158 2.34 -21.14 -6.73
C ASP A 158 3.18 -20.74 -5.51
N LEU A 159 3.58 -19.48 -5.40
CA LEU A 159 4.30 -18.94 -4.25
C LEU A 159 3.38 -18.41 -3.13
N VAL A 160 2.07 -18.31 -3.37
CA VAL A 160 1.14 -17.61 -2.46
C VAL A 160 0.15 -18.60 -1.83
N ARG A 161 0.06 -18.60 -0.49
CA ARG A 161 -0.97 -19.34 0.26
C ARG A 161 -2.30 -18.59 0.30
N ALA A 162 -2.25 -17.33 0.65
CA ALA A 162 -3.34 -16.37 0.62
C ALA A 162 -2.77 -14.95 0.63
N VAL A 163 -3.55 -13.97 0.15
CA VAL A 163 -3.13 -12.56 0.07
C VAL A 163 -4.16 -11.65 0.72
N VAL A 164 -3.67 -10.67 1.46
CA VAL A 164 -4.44 -9.54 1.99
C VAL A 164 -4.06 -8.29 1.21
N LEU A 165 -5.04 -7.66 0.60
CA LEU A 165 -4.92 -6.47 -0.24
C LEU A 165 -5.61 -5.30 0.47
N ALA A 166 -4.83 -4.41 1.09
CA ALA A 166 -5.37 -3.21 1.70
C ALA A 166 -5.30 -2.04 0.72
N GLU A 167 -6.44 -1.76 0.09
CA GLU A 167 -6.63 -0.65 -0.86
C GLU A 167 -5.59 -0.57 -1.99
N PRO A 168 -5.47 -1.59 -2.85
CA PRO A 168 -4.58 -1.57 -4.00
C PRO A 168 -5.04 -0.53 -5.02
N PRO A 169 -4.17 0.40 -5.48
CA PRO A 169 -4.52 1.41 -6.48
C PRO A 169 -4.51 0.82 -7.90
N ALA A 170 -5.33 -0.19 -8.15
CA ALA A 170 -5.54 -0.80 -9.47
C ALA A 170 -6.39 0.11 -10.37
N VAL A 171 -5.90 1.34 -10.58
CA VAL A 171 -6.61 2.45 -11.24
C VAL A 171 -7.22 2.09 -12.59
N PRO A 172 -6.59 1.28 -13.46
CA PRO A 172 -7.22 0.86 -14.73
C PRO A 172 -8.56 0.15 -14.56
N LEU A 173 -8.83 -0.51 -13.43
CA LEU A 173 -10.11 -1.16 -13.17
C LEU A 173 -11.30 -0.21 -13.10
N LEU A 174 -11.08 1.08 -12.88
CA LEU A 174 -12.13 2.10 -12.92
C LEU A 174 -12.83 2.19 -14.29
N ARG A 175 -12.14 1.82 -15.37
CA ARG A 175 -12.69 1.76 -16.73
C ARG A 175 -13.50 0.49 -17.01
N HIS A 176 -13.49 -0.46 -16.07
CA HIS A 176 -14.14 -1.76 -16.16
C HIS A 176 -15.22 -1.96 -15.08
N LEU A 177 -15.72 -0.85 -14.50
CA LEU A 177 -16.84 -0.90 -13.57
C LEU A 177 -18.14 -1.32 -14.31
N PRO A 178 -19.15 -1.86 -13.59
CA PRO A 178 -20.46 -2.16 -14.18
C PRO A 178 -21.08 -0.95 -14.88
N ASP A 179 -21.96 -1.19 -15.86
CA ASP A 179 -22.53 -0.15 -16.73
C ASP A 179 -23.17 1.01 -15.96
N GLU A 180 -23.86 0.73 -14.85
CA GLU A 180 -24.46 1.75 -13.98
C GLU A 180 -23.43 2.66 -13.29
N GLN A 181 -22.17 2.23 -13.22
CA GLN A 181 -21.06 2.96 -12.60
C GLN A 181 -20.00 3.41 -13.62
N ALA A 182 -20.11 2.99 -14.88
CA ALA A 182 -19.09 3.22 -15.91
C ALA A 182 -18.77 4.71 -16.12
N VAL A 183 -19.79 5.59 -16.15
CA VAL A 183 -19.59 7.03 -16.28
C VAL A 183 -18.77 7.58 -15.13
N LYS A 184 -19.07 7.15 -13.90
CA LYS A 184 -18.36 7.59 -12.69
C LYS A 184 -16.93 7.03 -12.65
N GLY A 185 -16.75 5.78 -13.03
CA GLY A 185 -15.42 5.14 -13.11
C GLY A 185 -14.51 5.85 -14.10
N ASN A 186 -15.01 6.12 -15.31
CA ASN A 186 -14.26 6.85 -16.33
C ASN A 186 -13.93 8.29 -15.88
N ALA A 187 -14.84 8.98 -15.18
CA ALA A 187 -14.58 10.30 -14.65
C ALA A 187 -13.47 10.28 -13.56
N MET A 188 -13.52 9.33 -12.63
CA MET A 188 -12.46 9.16 -11.63
C MET A 188 -11.11 8.79 -12.26
N PHE A 189 -11.11 7.91 -13.28
CA PHE A 189 -9.90 7.59 -14.02
C PHE A 189 -9.29 8.82 -14.66
N ALA A 190 -10.11 9.61 -15.36
CA ALA A 190 -9.68 10.86 -16.02
C ALA A 190 -9.16 11.90 -14.99
N ASP A 191 -9.82 12.01 -13.84
CA ASP A 191 -9.39 12.91 -12.77
C ASP A 191 -8.00 12.54 -12.24
N ILE A 192 -7.75 11.24 -11.97
CA ILE A 192 -6.43 10.74 -11.55
C ILE A 192 -5.38 11.04 -12.63
N GLN A 193 -5.67 10.77 -13.91
CA GLN A 193 -4.73 11.01 -14.99
C GLN A 193 -4.39 12.50 -15.12
N ASN A 194 -5.42 13.36 -15.23
CA ASN A 194 -5.22 14.78 -15.50
C ASN A 194 -4.80 15.57 -14.25
N GLY A 195 -5.29 15.18 -13.08
CA GLY A 195 -5.05 15.89 -11.81
C GLY A 195 -3.77 15.48 -11.10
N MET A 196 -3.29 14.26 -11.33
CA MET A 196 -2.12 13.72 -10.64
C MET A 196 -1.05 13.20 -11.60
N VAL A 197 -1.36 12.17 -12.39
CA VAL A 197 -0.33 11.43 -13.16
C VAL A 197 0.39 12.31 -14.17
N GLU A 198 -0.32 12.97 -15.06
CA GLU A 198 0.29 13.84 -16.07
C GLU A 198 1.04 15.04 -15.49
N PRO A 199 0.53 15.76 -14.46
CA PRO A 199 1.30 16.81 -13.80
C PRO A 199 2.58 16.28 -13.16
N MET A 200 2.53 15.11 -12.49
CA MET A 200 3.72 14.47 -11.90
C MET A 200 4.74 14.10 -12.98
N GLN A 201 4.32 13.47 -14.09
CA GLN A 201 5.19 13.12 -15.21
C GLN A 201 5.96 14.33 -15.74
N ARG A 202 5.28 15.47 -15.90
CA ARG A 202 5.93 16.72 -16.35
C ARG A 202 6.99 17.20 -15.36
N ARG A 203 6.74 17.09 -14.04
CA ARG A 203 7.70 17.52 -13.02
C ARG A 203 8.92 16.60 -12.99
N PHE A 204 8.72 15.29 -12.92
CA PHE A 204 9.82 14.33 -12.93
C PHE A 204 10.65 14.42 -14.23
N ALA A 205 10.01 14.54 -15.40
CA ALA A 205 10.71 14.75 -16.67
C ALA A 205 11.53 16.04 -16.72
N ALA A 206 11.18 17.06 -15.93
CA ALA A 206 11.95 18.28 -15.77
C ALA A 206 13.02 18.19 -14.67
N GLY A 207 13.23 17.02 -14.03
CA GLY A 207 14.13 16.84 -12.90
C GLY A 207 13.63 17.44 -11.57
N ASP A 208 12.37 17.86 -11.50
CA ASP A 208 11.75 18.44 -10.32
C ASP A 208 11.03 17.35 -9.50
N ALA A 209 11.83 16.51 -8.83
CA ALA A 209 11.30 15.43 -7.99
C ALA A 209 10.45 15.95 -6.81
N GLU A 210 10.86 17.07 -6.19
CA GLU A 210 10.09 17.68 -5.08
C GLU A 210 8.72 18.14 -5.56
N GLY A 211 8.64 18.87 -6.67
CA GLY A 211 7.37 19.28 -7.24
C GLY A 211 6.50 18.11 -7.69
N GLY A 212 7.10 17.00 -8.12
CA GLY A 212 6.38 15.75 -8.41
C GLY A 212 5.75 15.14 -7.15
N VAL A 213 6.51 15.01 -6.07
CA VAL A 213 6.03 14.50 -4.77
C VAL A 213 4.98 15.44 -4.17
N GLU A 214 5.17 16.76 -4.26
CA GLU A 214 4.19 17.76 -3.82
C GLU A 214 2.83 17.55 -4.49
N ILE A 215 2.80 17.36 -5.82
CA ILE A 215 1.55 17.08 -6.56
C ILE A 215 0.87 15.84 -6.00
N PHE A 216 1.62 14.75 -5.80
CA PHE A 216 1.07 13.51 -5.23
C PHE A 216 0.46 13.74 -3.85
N ILE A 217 1.21 14.35 -2.93
CA ILE A 217 0.76 14.61 -1.56
C ILE A 217 -0.48 15.50 -1.56
N ASN A 218 -0.45 16.62 -2.30
CA ASN A 218 -1.58 17.53 -2.36
C ASN A 218 -2.83 16.87 -2.97
N TYR A 219 -2.66 16.01 -3.98
CA TYR A 219 -3.76 15.28 -4.60
C TYR A 219 -4.38 14.25 -3.64
N VAL A 220 -3.56 13.39 -3.03
CA VAL A 220 -4.08 12.33 -2.13
C VAL A 220 -4.68 12.90 -0.84
N PHE A 221 -4.24 14.04 -0.35
CA PHE A 221 -4.86 14.69 0.80
C PHE A 221 -6.02 15.62 0.41
N ASN A 222 -6.28 15.81 -0.88
CA ASN A 222 -7.25 16.75 -1.41
C ASN A 222 -7.12 18.16 -0.78
N ASP A 223 -5.88 18.56 -0.54
CA ASP A 223 -5.52 19.88 0.00
C ASP A 223 -4.28 20.40 -0.73
N PRO A 224 -4.40 21.52 -1.48
CA PRO A 224 -3.27 22.11 -2.22
C PRO A 224 -2.14 22.62 -1.31
N ARG A 225 -2.32 22.60 0.00
CA ARG A 225 -1.33 23.01 0.99
C ARG A 225 -0.81 21.84 1.84
N ALA A 226 -1.21 20.61 1.53
CA ALA A 226 -0.80 19.45 2.33
C ALA A 226 0.73 19.34 2.41
N TRP A 227 1.43 19.43 1.28
CA TRP A 227 2.89 19.42 1.23
C TRP A 227 3.53 20.56 2.06
N ALA A 228 3.06 21.78 1.88
CA ALA A 228 3.56 22.93 2.63
C ALA A 228 3.32 22.81 4.14
N GLY A 229 2.26 22.10 4.54
CA GLY A 229 1.92 21.83 5.95
C GLY A 229 2.75 20.72 6.60
N MET A 230 3.48 19.90 5.84
CA MET A 230 4.32 18.84 6.36
C MET A 230 5.56 19.40 7.09
N SER A 231 6.01 18.65 8.11
CA SER A 231 7.30 18.95 8.74
C SER A 231 8.47 18.76 7.76
N GLN A 232 9.61 19.43 8.01
CA GLN A 232 10.81 19.23 7.20
C GLN A 232 11.28 17.76 7.24
N ALA A 233 11.14 17.09 8.38
CA ALA A 233 11.51 15.68 8.53
C ALA A 233 10.64 14.78 7.64
N ASP A 234 9.32 14.99 7.63
CA ASP A 234 8.39 14.21 6.80
C ASP A 234 8.63 14.43 5.30
N ARG A 235 8.85 15.69 4.89
CA ARG A 235 9.23 16.00 3.50
C ARG A 235 10.52 15.32 3.09
N THR A 236 11.54 15.36 3.97
CA THR A 236 12.82 14.68 3.72
C THR A 236 12.65 13.17 3.59
N ALA A 237 11.80 12.55 4.43
CA ALA A 237 11.52 11.13 4.36
C ALA A 237 10.80 10.77 3.04
N ALA A 238 9.79 11.54 2.62
CA ALA A 238 9.11 11.34 1.35
C ALA A 238 10.06 11.47 0.15
N LEU A 239 10.94 12.48 0.16
CA LEU A 239 11.90 12.71 -0.92
C LEU A 239 12.97 11.62 -1.03
N ARG A 240 13.34 10.94 0.07
CA ARG A 240 14.25 9.78 -0.01
C ARG A 240 13.67 8.64 -0.85
N ALA A 241 12.36 8.48 -0.85
CA ALA A 241 11.68 7.45 -1.63
C ALA A 241 11.20 7.96 -3.01
N ALA A 242 11.46 9.22 -3.36
CA ALA A 242 10.99 9.81 -4.62
C ALA A 242 11.58 9.15 -5.87
N HIS A 243 12.74 8.47 -5.75
CA HIS A 243 13.39 7.79 -6.88
C HIS A 243 12.49 6.69 -7.50
N GLU A 244 11.71 5.98 -6.70
CA GLU A 244 10.74 5.01 -7.25
C GLU A 244 9.73 5.68 -8.18
N TRP A 245 9.24 6.87 -7.81
CA TRP A 245 8.28 7.63 -8.58
C TRP A 245 8.85 8.18 -9.88
N ASP A 246 10.08 8.67 -9.84
CA ASP A 246 10.81 9.10 -11.05
C ASP A 246 10.86 7.97 -12.09
N LEU A 247 11.22 6.77 -11.67
CA LEU A 247 11.30 5.61 -12.56
C LEU A 247 9.92 5.16 -13.06
N MET A 248 8.88 5.17 -12.20
CA MET A 248 7.51 4.84 -12.61
C MET A 248 6.96 5.87 -13.59
N MET A 249 7.20 7.15 -13.36
CA MET A 249 6.75 8.24 -14.25
C MET A 249 7.46 8.18 -15.59
N THR A 250 8.77 7.92 -15.61
CA THR A 250 9.54 7.77 -16.83
C THR A 250 9.13 6.54 -17.63
N SER A 251 8.73 5.46 -16.97
CA SER A 251 8.21 4.24 -17.63
C SER A 251 6.82 4.41 -18.21
N GLY A 252 6.06 5.39 -17.72
CA GLY A 252 4.62 5.57 -18.03
C GLY A 252 3.72 4.47 -17.46
N GLN A 253 4.23 3.66 -16.51
CA GLN A 253 3.54 2.48 -15.98
C GLN A 253 3.28 2.57 -14.47
N LEU A 254 2.95 3.75 -13.99
CA LEU A 254 2.59 3.92 -12.57
C LEU A 254 1.48 2.96 -12.15
N PHE A 255 0.43 2.87 -12.95
CA PHE A 255 -0.67 1.93 -12.75
C PHE A 255 -0.74 0.98 -13.95
N PRO A 256 -0.03 -0.16 -13.92
CA PRO A 256 -0.05 -1.13 -15.01
C PRO A 256 -1.46 -1.64 -15.29
N GLU A 257 -1.74 -1.94 -16.55
CA GLU A 257 -3.01 -2.55 -16.93
C GLU A 257 -3.18 -3.91 -16.25
N LEU A 258 -4.41 -4.17 -15.83
CA LEU A 258 -4.87 -5.42 -15.24
C LEU A 258 -5.95 -6.03 -16.14
N ASP A 259 -5.65 -7.17 -16.74
CA ASP A 259 -6.65 -7.89 -17.52
C ASP A 259 -7.73 -8.46 -16.57
N VAL A 260 -8.96 -8.04 -16.79
CA VAL A 260 -10.14 -8.51 -16.04
C VAL A 260 -10.31 -10.05 -16.18
N ALA A 261 -9.90 -10.65 -17.31
CA ALA A 261 -9.95 -12.09 -17.47
C ALA A 261 -8.98 -12.80 -16.51
N VAL A 262 -7.76 -12.28 -16.35
CA VAL A 262 -6.76 -12.82 -15.42
C VAL A 262 -7.23 -12.74 -13.96
N LEU A 263 -7.92 -11.65 -13.58
CA LEU A 263 -8.48 -11.54 -12.22
C LEU A 263 -9.53 -12.62 -11.91
N ARG A 264 -10.29 -13.03 -12.91
CA ARG A 264 -11.30 -14.11 -12.78
C ARG A 264 -10.69 -15.49 -12.65
N GLU A 265 -9.42 -15.65 -13.00
CA GLU A 265 -8.67 -16.90 -12.92
C GLU A 265 -7.86 -17.02 -11.63
N ILE A 266 -7.83 -15.98 -10.77
CA ILE A 266 -7.12 -16.03 -9.48
C ILE A 266 -7.71 -17.17 -8.65
N SER A 267 -6.86 -18.15 -8.32
CA SER A 267 -7.19 -19.30 -7.46
C SER A 267 -6.67 -19.14 -6.01
N VAL A 268 -5.83 -18.14 -5.80
CA VAL A 268 -5.30 -17.79 -4.48
C VAL A 268 -6.42 -17.14 -3.65
N PRO A 269 -6.62 -17.55 -2.38
CA PRO A 269 -7.54 -16.86 -1.49
C PRO A 269 -7.17 -15.38 -1.31
N VAL A 270 -8.15 -14.49 -1.51
CA VAL A 270 -7.97 -13.04 -1.44
C VAL A 270 -8.88 -12.44 -0.36
N LEU A 271 -8.28 -11.62 0.52
CA LEU A 271 -9.00 -10.70 1.40
C LEU A 271 -8.70 -9.27 0.97
N VAL A 272 -9.73 -8.50 0.65
CA VAL A 272 -9.64 -7.05 0.41
C VAL A 272 -10.01 -6.34 1.71
N MET A 273 -9.17 -5.41 2.15
CA MET A 273 -9.40 -4.55 3.30
C MET A 273 -9.61 -3.11 2.81
N SER A 274 -10.74 -2.52 3.18
CA SER A 274 -11.17 -1.22 2.67
C SER A 274 -11.47 -0.24 3.80
N GLY A 275 -11.06 1.02 3.67
CA GLY A 275 -11.44 2.09 4.56
C GLY A 275 -12.77 2.74 4.15
N GLY A 276 -13.74 2.83 5.09
CA GLY A 276 -15.06 3.42 4.81
C GLY A 276 -15.01 4.92 4.56
N THR A 277 -13.97 5.60 5.06
CA THR A 277 -13.72 7.04 4.84
C THR A 277 -12.53 7.30 3.91
N SER A 278 -12.04 6.26 3.23
CA SER A 278 -10.92 6.35 2.27
C SER A 278 -11.34 6.99 0.95
N PHE A 279 -10.38 7.08 0.02
CA PHE A 279 -10.61 7.68 -1.30
C PHE A 279 -11.72 6.94 -2.07
N PRO A 280 -12.69 7.67 -2.66
CA PRO A 280 -13.78 7.03 -3.39
C PRO A 280 -13.30 6.08 -4.49
N PHE A 281 -12.24 6.43 -5.22
CA PHE A 281 -11.73 5.58 -6.30
C PHE A 281 -11.19 4.25 -5.77
N LEU A 282 -10.53 4.21 -4.60
CA LEU A 282 -10.06 2.95 -3.97
C LEU A 282 -11.24 2.08 -3.56
N GLN A 283 -12.30 2.67 -2.98
CA GLN A 283 -13.51 1.93 -2.62
C GLN A 283 -14.17 1.27 -3.85
N TYR A 284 -14.21 1.95 -5.01
CA TYR A 284 -14.71 1.37 -6.26
C TYR A 284 -13.80 0.26 -6.78
N ILE A 285 -12.49 0.43 -6.70
CA ILE A 285 -11.51 -0.60 -7.09
C ILE A 285 -11.67 -1.83 -6.20
N ASP A 286 -11.77 -1.66 -4.89
CA ASP A 286 -11.92 -2.76 -3.92
C ASP A 286 -13.21 -3.56 -4.20
N GLN A 287 -14.34 -2.88 -4.41
CA GLN A 287 -15.60 -3.52 -4.78
C GLN A 287 -15.47 -4.28 -6.10
N GLN A 288 -14.76 -3.72 -7.08
CA GLN A 288 -14.53 -4.36 -8.37
C GLN A 288 -13.66 -5.61 -8.23
N LEU A 289 -12.60 -5.56 -7.41
CA LEU A 289 -11.75 -6.73 -7.14
C LEU A 289 -12.56 -7.86 -6.49
N VAL A 290 -13.37 -7.54 -5.48
CA VAL A 290 -14.25 -8.52 -4.82
C VAL A 290 -15.25 -9.14 -5.79
N ARG A 291 -15.75 -8.36 -6.74
CA ARG A 291 -16.67 -8.84 -7.79
C ARG A 291 -16.00 -9.74 -8.82
N LEU A 292 -14.73 -9.45 -9.16
CA LEU A 292 -14.02 -10.14 -10.24
C LEU A 292 -13.29 -11.39 -9.75
N ILE A 293 -12.70 -11.37 -8.55
CA ILE A 293 -11.87 -12.46 -8.05
C ILE A 293 -12.76 -13.52 -7.38
N PRO A 294 -12.74 -14.78 -7.86
CA PRO A 294 -13.56 -15.84 -7.29
C PRO A 294 -13.27 -16.08 -5.81
N GLY A 295 -14.32 -16.01 -4.97
CA GLY A 295 -14.21 -16.27 -3.55
C GLY A 295 -13.46 -15.19 -2.74
N ALA A 296 -13.15 -14.04 -3.34
CA ALA A 296 -12.59 -12.91 -2.61
C ALA A 296 -13.56 -12.44 -1.51
N ARG A 297 -12.99 -12.05 -0.36
CA ARG A 297 -13.72 -11.49 0.76
C ARG A 297 -13.40 -10.02 0.90
N ASN A 298 -14.33 -9.22 1.44
CA ASN A 298 -14.09 -7.84 1.80
C ASN A 298 -14.37 -7.61 3.28
N ILE A 299 -13.49 -6.84 3.92
CA ILE A 299 -13.74 -6.24 5.25
C ILE A 299 -13.64 -4.73 5.07
N VAL A 300 -14.72 -4.03 5.43
CA VAL A 300 -14.76 -2.57 5.42
C VAL A 300 -14.66 -2.08 6.85
N TYR A 301 -13.70 -1.21 7.13
CA TYR A 301 -13.54 -0.51 8.40
C TYR A 301 -14.23 0.86 8.29
N PRO A 302 -15.44 1.05 8.83
CA PRO A 302 -16.30 2.19 8.49
C PRO A 302 -15.67 3.55 8.77
N GLU A 303 -14.89 3.64 9.86
CA GLU A 303 -14.26 4.88 10.32
C GLU A 303 -12.79 5.01 9.88
N ALA A 304 -12.25 4.00 9.18
CA ALA A 304 -10.87 4.02 8.72
C ALA A 304 -10.75 4.78 7.39
N GLY A 305 -9.66 5.53 7.25
CA GLY A 305 -9.16 6.01 5.96
C GLY A 305 -8.11 5.05 5.37
N HIS A 306 -7.34 5.55 4.42
CA HIS A 306 -6.30 4.78 3.72
C HIS A 306 -5.25 4.15 4.64
N GLN A 307 -4.90 4.80 5.75
CA GLN A 307 -3.88 4.36 6.70
C GLN A 307 -4.42 3.41 7.78
N MET A 308 -5.32 2.50 7.43
CA MET A 308 -6.00 1.60 8.38
C MET A 308 -5.02 0.77 9.23
N TRP A 309 -3.89 0.32 8.68
CA TRP A 309 -2.88 -0.45 9.40
C TRP A 309 -2.14 0.34 10.49
N LEU A 310 -2.10 1.69 10.38
CA LEU A 310 -1.54 2.57 11.41
C LEU A 310 -2.59 2.98 12.45
N VAL A 311 -3.84 3.16 12.02
CA VAL A 311 -4.92 3.66 12.89
C VAL A 311 -5.60 2.52 13.66
N TYR A 312 -5.78 1.36 13.03
CA TYR A 312 -6.43 0.18 13.61
C TYR A 312 -5.52 -1.07 13.51
N PRO A 313 -4.26 -1.01 13.99
CA PRO A 313 -3.26 -2.05 13.76
C PRO A 313 -3.67 -3.42 14.31
N GLN A 314 -4.35 -3.44 15.46
CA GLN A 314 -4.80 -4.69 16.10
C GLN A 314 -5.95 -5.32 15.31
N LEU A 315 -6.94 -4.53 14.92
CA LEU A 315 -8.12 -5.02 14.19
C LEU A 315 -7.72 -5.59 12.83
N CYS A 316 -6.91 -4.85 12.06
CA CYS A 316 -6.41 -5.32 10.76
C CYS A 316 -5.58 -6.61 10.90
N ARG A 317 -4.74 -6.70 11.94
CA ARG A 317 -3.97 -7.91 12.24
C ARG A 317 -4.88 -9.10 12.53
N ASP A 318 -5.83 -8.94 13.43
CA ASP A 318 -6.68 -10.03 13.90
C ASP A 318 -7.54 -10.58 12.75
N ASP A 319 -8.05 -9.71 11.87
CA ASP A 319 -8.78 -10.10 10.67
C ASP A 319 -7.87 -10.81 9.64
N ALA A 320 -6.64 -10.35 9.45
CA ALA A 320 -5.67 -11.01 8.57
C ALA A 320 -5.30 -12.41 9.10
N ILE A 321 -5.04 -12.54 10.40
CA ILE A 321 -4.74 -13.84 11.04
C ILE A 321 -5.95 -14.77 10.96
N ALA A 322 -7.15 -14.27 11.22
CA ALA A 322 -8.38 -15.07 11.08
C ALA A 322 -8.54 -15.58 9.64
N PHE A 323 -8.29 -14.73 8.65
CA PHE A 323 -8.32 -15.12 7.25
C PHE A 323 -7.26 -16.18 6.92
N PHE A 324 -6.02 -16.04 7.37
CA PHE A 324 -4.95 -17.02 7.15
C PHE A 324 -5.25 -18.36 7.79
N ASN A 325 -5.86 -18.38 8.98
CA ASN A 325 -6.23 -19.61 9.66
C ASN A 325 -7.25 -20.45 8.87
N LEU A 326 -8.12 -19.82 8.07
CA LEU A 326 -9.03 -20.54 7.18
C LEU A 326 -8.33 -21.22 6.00
N HIS A 327 -7.06 -20.86 5.73
CA HIS A 327 -6.30 -21.31 4.58
C HIS A 327 -4.96 -21.97 4.94
N ARG A 328 -4.80 -22.44 6.20
CA ARG A 328 -3.55 -23.05 6.70
C ARG A 328 -3.16 -24.34 5.98
N SER A 329 -4.11 -25.11 5.52
CA SER A 329 -3.90 -26.44 4.91
C SER A 329 -3.66 -26.40 3.40
N ARG A 330 -3.62 -25.24 2.79
CA ARG A 330 -3.40 -25.06 1.36
C ARG A 330 -1.95 -24.93 0.96
#